data_eac6d2090f05dd7f2ef6a51ea77ec272
#
_entry.id   eac6d2090f05dd7f2ef6a51ea77ec272
#
_cell.length_a   1.000
_cell.length_b   1.000
_cell.length_c   1.000
_cell.angle_alpha   90.00
_cell.angle_beta   90.00
_cell.angle_gamma   90.00
#
_symmetry.space_group_name_H-M   'P 1'
#
loop_
_entity.id
_entity.type
_entity.pdbx_description
1 polymer ?
#
loop_
_entity_poly.entity_id
_entity_poly.type
_entity_poly.pdbx_seq_one_letter_code
_entity_poly.pdbx_strand_id
1 'polypeptide(L)'
;MEKGQLIFNLKNIETYDPEDFYISKSNFNVSTLLKSPQDWFNRSAVIFGQKKSGKTHLLNIWSSYNNANLINCLDVQSWNDISFNTNIAIDDFHNLKDEEGFFHFYNSLILEKKTILVTVDINSNFEIKLKDLRSRFKSFTSSKIENPEDDLLKAIIMKYFSNAQVQVDKNVIEYLLKRVDRDYQNLYNILEKINILSLQRKSKITTHLIRDIMT
;
A
#
# COMPACT_ATOMS: atom_id res chain seq x y z
N MET A 1 33.74 25.78 10.25
CA MET A 1 32.52 25.13 10.76
C MET A 1 31.41 25.30 9.73
N GLU A 2 31.21 24.32 8.88
CA GLU A 2 30.09 24.32 7.94
C GLU A 2 28.82 24.06 8.72
N LYS A 3 27.92 25.05 8.72
CA LYS A 3 26.56 24.87 9.26
C LYS A 3 25.80 23.98 8.28
N GLY A 4 25.71 22.70 8.59
CA GLY A 4 24.83 21.78 7.89
C GLY A 4 23.40 22.29 7.96
N GLN A 5 22.81 22.55 6.80
CA GLN A 5 21.40 22.91 6.67
C GLN A 5 20.57 21.73 7.12
N LEU A 6 19.74 21.91 8.16
CA LEU A 6 18.79 20.92 8.62
C LEU A 6 17.80 20.64 7.47
N ILE A 7 17.85 19.43 6.93
CA ILE A 7 16.86 18.95 5.97
C ILE A 7 15.60 18.62 6.79
N PHE A 8 14.61 19.49 6.70
CA PHE A 8 13.28 19.16 7.22
C PHE A 8 12.69 18.07 6.32
N ASN A 9 12.58 16.85 6.84
CA ASN A 9 11.73 15.81 6.26
C ASN A 9 10.26 16.25 6.43
N LEU A 10 9.78 17.04 5.48
CA LEU A 10 8.35 17.23 5.32
C LEU A 10 7.79 15.83 4.99
N LYS A 11 7.07 15.23 5.93
CA LYS A 11 6.28 14.03 5.64
C LYS A 11 5.44 14.37 4.41
N ASN A 12 5.68 13.68 3.30
CA ASN A 12 4.77 13.74 2.16
C ASN A 12 3.38 13.43 2.71
N ILE A 13 2.47 14.39 2.63
CA ILE A 13 1.05 14.15 2.93
C ILE A 13 0.61 13.21 1.81
N GLU A 14 0.45 11.94 2.15
CA GLU A 14 -0.09 10.95 1.23
C GLU A 14 -1.54 11.37 0.93
N THR A 15 -1.77 11.90 -0.26
CA THR A 15 -3.12 12.15 -0.76
C THR A 15 -3.67 10.85 -1.31
N TYR A 16 -4.85 10.44 -0.83
CA TYR A 16 -5.52 9.23 -1.30
C TYR A 16 -6.64 9.58 -2.29
N ASP A 17 -6.34 10.49 -3.23
CA ASP A 17 -7.27 10.83 -4.29
C ASP A 17 -7.41 9.64 -5.25
N PRO A 18 -8.64 9.23 -5.62
CA PRO A 18 -8.89 8.19 -6.61
C PRO A 18 -8.23 8.46 -7.96
N GLU A 19 -8.12 9.73 -8.37
CA GLU A 19 -7.45 10.14 -9.61
C GLU A 19 -5.93 9.91 -9.56
N ASP A 20 -5.38 9.82 -8.37
CA ASP A 20 -3.96 9.57 -8.11
C ASP A 20 -3.57 8.11 -8.21
N PHE A 21 -4.54 7.19 -8.30
CA PHE A 21 -4.26 5.76 -8.40
C PHE A 21 -4.21 5.30 -9.86
N TYR A 22 -3.00 4.98 -10.32
CA TYR A 22 -2.79 4.48 -11.68
C TYR A 22 -3.20 3.01 -11.80
N ILE A 23 -4.27 2.74 -12.56
CA ILE A 23 -4.71 1.37 -12.86
C ILE A 23 -3.83 0.80 -13.96
N SER A 24 -3.24 -0.35 -13.71
CA SER A 24 -2.33 -1.07 -14.59
C SER A 24 -2.65 -2.56 -14.59
N LYS A 25 -1.95 -3.34 -15.39
CA LYS A 25 -2.13 -4.81 -15.41
C LYS A 25 -1.88 -5.44 -14.05
N SER A 26 -0.90 -4.95 -13.30
CA SER A 26 -0.52 -5.50 -11.99
C SER A 26 -1.58 -5.32 -10.91
N ASN A 27 -2.47 -4.32 -11.02
CA ASN A 27 -3.51 -4.05 -10.03
C ASN A 27 -4.94 -4.11 -10.57
N PHE A 28 -5.12 -4.47 -11.83
CA PHE A 28 -6.42 -4.52 -12.50
C PHE A 28 -7.42 -5.44 -11.79
N ASN A 29 -6.99 -6.65 -11.42
CA ASN A 29 -7.85 -7.62 -10.73
C ASN A 29 -8.32 -7.10 -9.38
N VAL A 30 -7.45 -6.43 -8.62
CA VAL A 30 -7.81 -5.80 -7.36
C VAL A 30 -8.79 -4.65 -7.59
N SER A 31 -8.54 -3.81 -8.60
CA SER A 31 -9.47 -2.73 -8.95
C SER A 31 -10.86 -3.26 -9.33
N THR A 32 -10.92 -4.40 -10.02
CA THR A 32 -12.19 -5.06 -10.37
C THR A 32 -12.88 -5.63 -9.13
N LEU A 33 -12.16 -6.30 -8.24
CA LEU A 33 -12.67 -6.81 -6.97
C LEU A 33 -13.36 -5.70 -6.16
N LEU A 34 -12.71 -4.53 -6.05
CA LEU A 34 -13.21 -3.43 -5.23
C LEU A 34 -14.48 -2.77 -5.76
N LYS A 35 -14.80 -2.92 -7.05
CA LYS A 35 -16.02 -2.37 -7.66
C LYS A 35 -17.28 -3.16 -7.32
N SER A 36 -17.16 -4.42 -6.89
CA SER A 36 -18.29 -5.33 -6.67
C SER A 36 -18.27 -5.97 -5.28
N PRO A 37 -18.30 -5.17 -4.18
CA PRO A 37 -18.25 -5.74 -2.83
C PRO A 37 -19.46 -6.61 -2.48
N GLN A 38 -20.57 -6.48 -3.21
CA GLN A 38 -21.75 -7.33 -3.07
C GLN A 38 -21.50 -8.78 -3.50
N ASP A 39 -20.51 -9.02 -4.36
CA ASP A 39 -20.16 -10.35 -4.90
C ASP A 39 -19.13 -11.09 -4.02
N TRP A 40 -18.62 -10.43 -2.97
CA TRP A 40 -17.64 -11.05 -2.08
C TRP A 40 -18.30 -12.14 -1.22
N PHE A 41 -17.65 -13.28 -1.16
CA PHE A 41 -18.14 -14.37 -0.32
C PHE A 41 -18.21 -13.91 1.15
N ASN A 42 -19.37 -14.10 1.77
CA ASN A 42 -19.66 -13.59 3.11
C ASN A 42 -19.29 -12.12 3.30
N ARG A 43 -19.40 -11.28 2.26
CA ARG A 43 -19.05 -9.84 2.30
C ARG A 43 -17.63 -9.57 2.77
N SER A 44 -16.71 -10.49 2.52
CA SER A 44 -15.36 -10.44 3.04
C SER A 44 -14.35 -10.55 1.90
N ALA A 45 -13.38 -9.63 1.88
CA ALA A 45 -12.30 -9.67 0.89
C ALA A 45 -10.93 -9.36 1.50
N VAL A 46 -9.89 -9.86 0.82
CA VAL A 46 -8.50 -9.62 1.17
C VAL A 46 -7.68 -9.21 -0.06
N ILE A 47 -6.88 -8.17 0.10
CA ILE A 47 -5.89 -7.75 -0.89
C ILE A 47 -4.50 -8.14 -0.41
N PHE A 48 -3.83 -8.97 -1.20
CA PHE A 48 -2.42 -9.30 -1.01
C PHE A 48 -1.55 -8.40 -1.88
N GLY A 49 -0.38 -8.02 -1.37
CA GLY A 49 0.59 -7.28 -2.16
C GLY A 49 1.84 -6.95 -1.35
N GLN A 50 2.93 -6.65 -2.05
CA GLN A 50 4.17 -6.23 -1.43
C GLN A 50 4.01 -4.92 -0.66
N LYS A 51 4.95 -4.63 0.23
CA LYS A 51 5.05 -3.31 0.85
C LYS A 51 5.19 -2.23 -0.22
N LYS A 52 4.55 -1.07 -0.04
CA LYS A 52 4.53 0.05 -1.02
C LYS A 52 3.80 -0.25 -2.34
N SER A 53 3.10 -1.36 -2.50
CA SER A 53 2.33 -1.67 -3.72
C SER A 53 1.02 -0.88 -3.88
N GLY A 54 0.66 -0.03 -2.92
CA GLY A 54 -0.55 0.79 -2.96
C GLY A 54 -1.77 0.19 -2.24
N LYS A 55 -1.61 -0.87 -1.41
CA LYS A 55 -2.70 -1.47 -0.63
C LYS A 55 -3.45 -0.45 0.22
N THR A 56 -2.72 0.33 1.02
CA THR A 56 -3.27 1.40 1.87
C THR A 56 -4.04 2.43 1.05
N HIS A 57 -3.52 2.80 -0.14
CA HIS A 57 -4.21 3.74 -1.04
C HIS A 57 -5.56 3.18 -1.50
N LEU A 58 -5.58 1.95 -2.01
CA LEU A 58 -6.80 1.27 -2.43
C LEU A 58 -7.81 1.12 -1.29
N LEU A 59 -7.32 0.81 -0.08
CA LEU A 59 -8.14 0.67 1.10
C LEU A 59 -8.81 2.00 1.49
N ASN A 60 -8.07 3.12 1.42
CA ASN A 60 -8.61 4.47 1.65
C ASN A 60 -9.68 4.84 0.62
N ILE A 61 -9.41 4.61 -0.66
CA ILE A 61 -10.39 4.84 -1.74
C ILE A 61 -11.66 4.03 -1.47
N TRP A 62 -11.51 2.72 -1.25
CA TRP A 62 -12.65 1.84 -1.01
C TRP A 62 -13.45 2.26 0.23
N SER A 63 -12.77 2.64 1.32
CA SER A 63 -13.39 3.11 2.56
C SER A 63 -14.26 4.35 2.34
N SER A 64 -13.77 5.30 1.56
CA SER A 64 -14.49 6.54 1.24
C SER A 64 -15.77 6.26 0.44
N TYR A 65 -15.71 5.36 -0.56
CA TYR A 65 -16.86 5.04 -1.38
C TYR A 65 -17.90 4.15 -0.68
N ASN A 66 -17.48 3.35 0.30
CA ASN A 66 -18.34 2.35 0.94
C ASN A 66 -18.70 2.70 2.38
N ASN A 67 -18.46 3.95 2.81
CA ASN A 67 -18.69 4.39 4.19
C ASN A 67 -18.12 3.39 5.20
N ALA A 68 -16.84 3.03 5.03
CA ALA A 68 -16.17 2.08 5.88
C ALA A 68 -15.27 2.79 6.91
N ASN A 69 -15.25 2.27 8.14
CA ASN A 69 -14.27 2.68 9.13
C ASN A 69 -12.91 2.06 8.79
N LEU A 70 -11.90 2.91 8.61
CA LEU A 70 -10.54 2.50 8.32
C LEU A 70 -9.74 2.31 9.62
N ILE A 71 -9.18 1.13 9.79
CA ILE A 71 -8.45 0.72 10.98
C ILE A 71 -7.07 0.23 10.54
N ASN A 72 -6.01 0.70 11.22
CA ASN A 72 -4.71 0.05 11.10
C ASN A 72 -4.64 -1.05 12.16
N CYS A 73 -4.34 -2.28 11.75
CA CYS A 73 -4.28 -3.42 12.65
C CYS A 73 -3.23 -3.27 13.77
N LEU A 74 -2.17 -2.49 13.53
CA LEU A 74 -1.14 -2.19 14.53
C LEU A 74 -1.65 -1.35 15.69
N ASP A 75 -2.67 -0.51 15.46
CA ASP A 75 -3.20 0.44 16.44
C ASP A 75 -4.32 -0.16 17.30
N VAL A 76 -4.79 -1.36 16.95
CA VAL A 76 -5.88 -2.02 17.67
C VAL A 76 -5.38 -2.59 19.00
N GLN A 77 -5.93 -2.07 20.08
CA GLN A 77 -5.68 -2.58 21.44
C GLN A 77 -6.71 -3.66 21.83
N SER A 78 -7.96 -3.46 21.46
CA SER A 78 -9.04 -4.41 21.73
C SER A 78 -10.07 -4.34 20.60
N TRP A 79 -10.48 -5.48 20.06
CA TRP A 79 -11.53 -5.56 19.04
C TRP A 79 -12.92 -5.27 19.60
N ASN A 80 -13.11 -5.39 20.91
CA ASN A 80 -14.39 -5.08 21.56
C ASN A 80 -14.70 -3.58 21.57
N ASP A 81 -13.68 -2.72 21.44
CA ASP A 81 -13.84 -1.28 21.46
C ASP A 81 -14.17 -0.70 20.08
N ILE A 82 -14.14 -1.54 19.05
CA ILE A 82 -14.38 -1.13 17.68
C ILE A 82 -15.86 -1.27 17.33
N SER A 83 -16.48 -0.14 16.94
CA SER A 83 -17.86 -0.13 16.45
C SER A 83 -17.95 -0.84 15.10
N PHE A 84 -18.96 -1.70 14.96
CA PHE A 84 -19.29 -2.42 13.72
C PHE A 84 -20.57 -1.91 13.04
N ASN A 85 -20.95 -0.65 13.28
CA ASN A 85 -22.15 -0.05 12.67
C ASN A 85 -21.97 0.29 11.18
N THR A 86 -20.72 0.33 10.71
CA THR A 86 -20.36 0.62 9.32
C THR A 86 -19.62 -0.55 8.70
N ASN A 87 -19.32 -0.48 7.40
CA ASN A 87 -18.35 -1.38 6.77
C ASN A 87 -16.97 -1.15 7.39
N ILE A 88 -16.09 -2.14 7.30
CA ILE A 88 -14.77 -2.12 7.93
C ILE A 88 -13.68 -2.32 6.90
N ALA A 89 -12.65 -1.50 6.98
CA ALA A 89 -11.42 -1.63 6.21
C ALA A 89 -10.24 -1.77 7.19
N ILE A 90 -9.44 -2.83 7.06
CA ILE A 90 -8.31 -3.08 7.97
C ILE A 90 -7.02 -3.12 7.18
N ASP A 91 -6.12 -2.16 7.47
CA ASP A 91 -4.79 -2.19 6.91
C ASP A 91 -3.83 -3.03 7.74
N ASP A 92 -2.82 -3.57 7.08
CA ASP A 92 -1.74 -4.36 7.69
C ASP A 92 -2.23 -5.53 8.57
N PHE A 93 -3.27 -6.22 8.13
CA PHE A 93 -3.92 -7.33 8.86
C PHE A 93 -2.97 -8.45 9.26
N HIS A 94 -1.83 -8.58 8.60
CA HIS A 94 -0.77 -9.52 8.97
C HIS A 94 -0.14 -9.24 10.35
N ASN A 95 -0.46 -8.11 10.98
CA ASN A 95 -0.06 -7.78 12.35
C ASN A 95 -1.12 -8.15 13.40
N LEU A 96 -2.14 -8.92 13.04
CA LEU A 96 -3.18 -9.38 13.96
C LEU A 96 -2.57 -10.16 15.14
N LYS A 97 -2.78 -9.66 16.37
CA LYS A 97 -2.27 -10.28 17.61
C LYS A 97 -3.35 -11.03 18.37
N ASP A 98 -4.53 -10.41 18.49
CA ASP A 98 -5.68 -10.97 19.19
C ASP A 98 -6.63 -11.62 18.19
N GLU A 99 -6.37 -12.90 17.88
CA GLU A 99 -7.15 -13.66 16.92
C GLU A 99 -8.55 -14.02 17.45
N GLU A 100 -8.69 -14.24 18.75
CA GLU A 100 -9.98 -14.57 19.37
C GLU A 100 -10.91 -13.35 19.39
N GLY A 101 -10.40 -12.21 19.84
CA GLY A 101 -11.14 -10.94 19.81
C GLY A 101 -11.56 -10.56 18.39
N PHE A 102 -10.64 -10.68 17.42
CA PHE A 102 -10.99 -10.45 16.02
C PHE A 102 -12.03 -11.42 15.50
N PHE A 103 -11.97 -12.70 15.87
CA PHE A 103 -12.95 -13.70 15.44
C PHE A 103 -14.37 -13.37 15.94
N HIS A 104 -14.52 -12.93 17.19
CA HIS A 104 -15.79 -12.47 17.73
C HIS A 104 -16.29 -11.20 17.02
N PHE A 105 -15.41 -10.22 16.84
CA PHE A 105 -15.71 -9.01 16.08
C PHE A 105 -16.18 -9.32 14.65
N TYR A 106 -15.45 -10.18 13.94
CA TYR A 106 -15.81 -10.62 12.58
C TYR A 106 -17.20 -11.27 12.53
N ASN A 107 -17.50 -12.17 13.44
CA ASN A 107 -18.82 -12.81 13.49
C ASN A 107 -19.94 -11.79 13.71
N SER A 108 -19.73 -10.78 14.56
CA SER A 108 -20.68 -9.68 14.76
C SER A 108 -20.89 -8.85 13.49
N LEU A 109 -19.81 -8.55 12.75
CA LEU A 109 -19.91 -7.86 11.47
C LEU A 109 -20.78 -8.62 10.45
N ILE A 110 -20.57 -9.93 10.35
CA ILE A 110 -21.33 -10.77 9.41
C ILE A 110 -22.81 -10.85 9.79
N LEU A 111 -23.12 -10.96 11.08
CA LEU A 111 -24.50 -10.92 11.58
C LEU A 111 -25.21 -9.61 11.21
N GLU A 112 -24.50 -8.47 11.32
CA GLU A 112 -24.98 -7.14 10.94
C GLU A 112 -24.92 -6.89 9.42
N LYS A 113 -24.58 -7.91 8.63
CA LYS A 113 -24.45 -7.84 7.16
C LYS A 113 -23.49 -6.74 6.67
N LYS A 114 -22.47 -6.41 7.46
CA LYS A 114 -21.44 -5.46 7.10
C LYS A 114 -20.39 -6.11 6.20
N THR A 115 -19.70 -5.29 5.45
CA THR A 115 -18.63 -5.71 4.54
C THR A 115 -17.27 -5.44 5.17
N ILE A 116 -16.34 -6.36 5.02
CA ILE A 116 -14.97 -6.22 5.50
C ILE A 116 -13.97 -6.39 4.37
N LEU A 117 -13.02 -5.46 4.30
CA LEU A 117 -11.87 -5.51 3.41
C LEU A 117 -10.59 -5.45 4.24
N VAL A 118 -9.67 -6.39 4.03
CA VAL A 118 -8.38 -6.38 4.73
C VAL A 118 -7.22 -6.37 3.75
N THR A 119 -6.07 -5.85 4.18
CA THR A 119 -4.83 -5.92 3.39
C THR A 119 -3.76 -6.74 4.11
N VAL A 120 -2.99 -7.49 3.34
CA VAL A 120 -1.91 -8.34 3.85
C VAL A 120 -0.63 -8.12 3.04
N ASP A 121 0.50 -7.99 3.72
CA ASP A 121 1.79 -8.02 3.05
C ASP A 121 2.13 -9.47 2.67
N ILE A 122 2.32 -9.73 1.37
CA ILE A 122 2.61 -11.07 0.84
C ILE A 122 3.96 -11.61 1.32
N ASN A 123 4.88 -10.72 1.69
CA ASN A 123 6.20 -11.09 2.20
C ASN A 123 6.23 -11.26 3.73
N SER A 124 5.08 -11.06 4.40
CA SER A 124 4.98 -11.32 5.83
C SER A 124 4.88 -12.81 6.12
N ASN A 125 5.43 -13.24 7.26
CA ASN A 125 5.24 -14.61 7.76
C ASN A 125 3.89 -14.75 8.49
N PHE A 126 2.82 -14.19 7.88
CA PHE A 126 1.50 -14.16 8.48
C PHE A 126 0.86 -15.54 8.49
N GLU A 127 0.55 -16.02 9.68
CA GLU A 127 -0.18 -17.28 9.89
C GLU A 127 -1.23 -17.10 10.99
N ILE A 128 -2.46 -17.51 10.70
CA ILE A 128 -3.57 -17.53 11.67
C ILE A 128 -3.52 -18.87 12.39
N LYS A 129 -3.40 -18.83 13.72
CA LYS A 129 -3.31 -20.02 14.59
C LYS A 129 -4.70 -20.56 14.95
N LEU A 130 -5.65 -19.67 15.21
CA LEU A 130 -7.03 -20.04 15.55
C LEU A 130 -7.70 -20.74 14.36
N LYS A 131 -8.02 -22.01 14.49
CA LYS A 131 -8.54 -22.86 13.39
C LYS A 131 -9.80 -22.31 12.74
N ASP A 132 -10.73 -21.82 13.54
CA ASP A 132 -12.00 -21.30 13.06
C ASP A 132 -11.82 -19.99 12.28
N LEU A 133 -10.99 -19.07 12.78
CA LEU A 133 -10.63 -17.86 12.06
C LEU A 133 -9.88 -18.18 10.76
N ARG A 134 -8.94 -19.13 10.80
CA ARG A 134 -8.20 -19.57 9.61
C ARG A 134 -9.14 -20.08 8.52
N SER A 135 -10.15 -20.88 8.91
CA SER A 135 -11.16 -21.39 7.99
C SER A 135 -11.97 -20.26 7.36
N ARG A 136 -12.39 -19.28 8.17
CA ARG A 136 -13.10 -18.08 7.71
C ARG A 136 -12.24 -17.25 6.76
N PHE A 137 -11.01 -16.96 7.14
CA PHE A 137 -10.08 -16.14 6.34
C PHE A 137 -9.79 -16.79 4.97
N LYS A 138 -9.65 -18.11 4.91
CA LYS A 138 -9.47 -18.85 3.64
C LYS A 138 -10.66 -18.69 2.68
N SER A 139 -11.84 -18.39 3.19
CA SER A 139 -13.03 -18.17 2.37
C SER A 139 -13.20 -16.72 1.88
N PHE A 140 -12.35 -15.79 2.31
CA PHE A 140 -12.40 -14.41 1.83
C PHE A 140 -12.16 -14.37 0.33
N THR A 141 -12.94 -13.55 -0.37
CA THR A 141 -12.66 -13.28 -1.77
C THR A 141 -11.32 -12.56 -1.88
N SER A 142 -10.36 -13.16 -2.58
CA SER A 142 -8.98 -12.70 -2.56
C SER A 142 -8.53 -12.15 -3.91
N SER A 143 -7.71 -11.12 -3.88
CA SER A 143 -6.99 -10.63 -5.05
C SER A 143 -5.59 -10.19 -4.65
N LYS A 144 -4.67 -10.19 -5.61
CA LYS A 144 -3.27 -9.86 -5.40
C LYS A 144 -2.84 -8.71 -6.32
N ILE A 145 -2.09 -7.79 -5.75
CA ILE A 145 -1.34 -6.80 -6.54
C ILE A 145 -0.04 -7.48 -6.99
N GLU A 146 0.11 -7.63 -8.29
CA GLU A 146 1.29 -8.26 -8.90
C GLU A 146 2.47 -7.29 -8.93
N ASN A 147 3.65 -7.79 -9.33
CA ASN A 147 4.82 -6.95 -9.51
C ASN A 147 4.57 -5.88 -10.56
N PRO A 148 5.14 -4.66 -10.40
CA PRO A 148 4.89 -3.57 -11.31
C PRO A 148 5.54 -3.83 -12.68
N GLU A 149 4.79 -3.55 -13.74
CA GLU A 149 5.31 -3.50 -15.10
C GLU A 149 5.95 -2.13 -15.40
N ASP A 150 6.66 -2.03 -16.53
CA ASP A 150 7.46 -0.84 -16.88
C ASP A 150 6.64 0.45 -16.93
N ASP A 151 5.39 0.40 -17.43
CA ASP A 151 4.51 1.57 -17.49
C ASP A 151 4.13 2.07 -16.10
N LEU A 152 3.82 1.15 -15.17
CA LEU A 152 3.53 1.51 -13.78
C LEU A 152 4.77 2.01 -13.05
N LEU A 153 5.94 1.36 -13.23
CA LEU A 153 7.21 1.84 -12.68
C LEU A 153 7.49 3.28 -13.12
N LYS A 154 7.31 3.56 -14.42
CA LYS A 154 7.47 4.90 -14.98
C LYS A 154 6.52 5.91 -14.34
N ALA A 155 5.24 5.55 -14.19
CA ALA A 155 4.25 6.40 -13.54
C ALA A 155 4.61 6.70 -12.08
N ILE A 156 5.06 5.68 -11.34
CA ILE A 156 5.50 5.83 -9.94
C ILE A 156 6.73 6.77 -9.85
N ILE A 157 7.72 6.58 -10.71
CA ILE A 157 8.94 7.43 -10.74
C ILE A 157 8.56 8.89 -11.01
N MET A 158 7.73 9.12 -12.02
CA MET A 158 7.28 10.47 -12.39
C MET A 158 6.49 11.12 -11.26
N LYS A 159 5.55 10.39 -10.64
CA LYS A 159 4.76 10.88 -9.52
C LYS A 159 5.64 11.20 -8.30
N TYR A 160 6.59 10.33 -7.97
CA TYR A 160 7.51 10.53 -6.85
C TYR A 160 8.29 11.84 -6.98
N PHE A 161 8.91 12.08 -8.14
CA PHE A 161 9.69 13.31 -8.35
C PHE A 161 8.82 14.55 -8.51
N SER A 162 7.62 14.43 -9.08
CA SER A 162 6.63 15.50 -9.11
C SER A 162 6.24 15.94 -7.70
N ASN A 163 5.93 15.00 -6.80
CA ASN A 163 5.60 15.27 -5.41
C ASN A 163 6.78 15.89 -4.64
N ALA A 164 8.01 15.48 -4.96
CA ALA A 164 9.22 16.05 -4.42
C ALA A 164 9.57 17.44 -5.03
N GLN A 165 8.78 17.93 -6.00
CA GLN A 165 9.03 19.15 -6.77
C GLN A 165 10.40 19.16 -7.47
N VAL A 166 10.87 18.00 -7.90
CA VAL A 166 12.15 17.83 -8.60
C VAL A 166 11.89 17.49 -10.06
N GLN A 167 12.47 18.28 -10.95
CA GLN A 167 12.43 18.00 -12.38
C GLN A 167 13.50 16.96 -12.75
N VAL A 168 13.07 15.92 -13.45
CA VAL A 168 13.94 14.82 -13.91
C VAL A 168 13.80 14.64 -15.41
N ASP A 169 14.90 14.58 -16.11
CA ASP A 169 14.92 14.41 -17.56
C ASP A 169 14.44 13.00 -17.96
N LYS A 170 13.79 12.91 -19.13
CA LYS A 170 13.28 11.64 -19.67
C LYS A 170 14.36 10.56 -19.77
N ASN A 171 15.56 10.93 -20.19
CA ASN A 171 16.70 10.00 -20.30
C ASN A 171 17.09 9.38 -18.96
N VAL A 172 16.95 10.15 -17.87
CA VAL A 172 17.24 9.70 -16.50
C VAL A 172 16.19 8.67 -16.06
N ILE A 173 14.91 8.92 -16.38
CA ILE A 173 13.82 7.97 -16.08
C ILE A 173 14.04 6.67 -16.85
N GLU A 174 14.35 6.73 -18.15
CA GLU A 174 14.62 5.54 -18.97
C GLU A 174 15.86 4.76 -18.48
N TYR A 175 16.88 5.48 -18.03
CA TYR A 175 18.08 4.87 -17.45
C TYR A 175 17.76 4.13 -16.15
N LEU A 176 16.90 4.70 -15.31
CA LEU A 176 16.45 4.09 -14.05
C LEU A 176 15.61 2.84 -14.31
N LEU A 177 14.61 2.92 -15.22
CA LEU A 177 13.74 1.81 -15.57
C LEU A 177 14.47 0.55 -16.03
N LYS A 178 15.61 0.71 -16.72
CA LYS A 178 16.44 -0.41 -17.20
C LYS A 178 17.22 -1.12 -16.10
N ARG A 179 17.27 -0.55 -14.87
CA ARG A 179 18.17 -1.01 -13.79
C ARG A 179 17.46 -1.33 -12.49
N VAL A 180 16.25 -0.82 -12.31
CA VAL A 180 15.48 -1.12 -11.10
C VAL A 180 14.82 -2.49 -11.23
N ASP A 181 14.82 -3.23 -10.12
CA ASP A 181 14.04 -4.44 -10.00
C ASP A 181 12.55 -4.14 -10.03
N ARG A 182 11.76 -5.11 -10.48
CA ARG A 182 10.29 -5.01 -10.47
C ARG A 182 9.75 -5.31 -9.07
N ASP A 183 10.21 -4.51 -8.12
CA ASP A 183 9.86 -4.57 -6.71
C ASP A 183 9.54 -3.16 -6.21
N TYR A 184 8.34 -3.01 -5.61
CA TYR A 184 7.88 -1.69 -5.16
C TYR A 184 8.77 -1.12 -4.05
N GLN A 185 9.12 -1.94 -3.05
CA GLN A 185 9.92 -1.48 -1.92
C GLN A 185 11.32 -1.04 -2.36
N ASN A 186 11.95 -1.84 -3.22
CA ASN A 186 13.28 -1.51 -3.75
C ASN A 186 13.24 -0.24 -4.59
N LEU A 187 12.24 -0.08 -5.46
CA LEU A 187 12.07 1.15 -6.24
C LEU A 187 11.99 2.38 -5.33
N TYR A 188 11.10 2.38 -4.31
CA TYR A 188 10.94 3.52 -3.41
C TYR A 188 12.23 3.81 -2.63
N ASN A 189 12.95 2.79 -2.18
CA ASN A 189 14.25 2.95 -1.50
C ASN A 189 15.29 3.64 -2.40
N ILE A 190 15.32 3.27 -3.69
CA ILE A 190 16.23 3.87 -4.68
C ILE A 190 15.82 5.33 -4.93
N LEU A 191 14.53 5.61 -5.13
CA LEU A 191 14.03 6.97 -5.37
C LEU A 191 14.34 7.90 -4.19
N GLU A 192 14.15 7.42 -2.97
CA GLU A 192 14.48 8.17 -1.76
C GLU A 192 15.99 8.49 -1.67
N LYS A 193 16.85 7.51 -1.92
CA LYS A 193 18.31 7.71 -1.95
C LYS A 193 18.71 8.73 -3.01
N ILE A 194 18.13 8.67 -4.22
CA ILE A 194 18.39 9.63 -5.30
C ILE A 194 18.01 11.04 -4.84
N ASN A 195 16.83 11.19 -4.25
CA ASN A 195 16.32 12.48 -3.79
C ASN A 195 17.22 13.08 -2.70
N ILE A 196 17.57 12.29 -1.67
CA ILE A 196 18.46 12.73 -0.58
C ILE A 196 19.80 13.17 -1.11
N LEU A 197 20.45 12.40 -1.99
CA LEU A 197 21.76 12.74 -2.54
C LEU A 197 21.72 13.96 -3.44
N SER A 198 20.67 14.14 -4.24
CA SER A 198 20.45 15.33 -5.05
C SER A 198 20.37 16.60 -4.18
N LEU A 199 19.63 16.53 -3.07
CA LEU A 199 19.50 17.62 -2.10
C LEU A 199 20.84 17.92 -1.40
N GLN A 200 21.55 16.88 -0.94
CA GLN A 200 22.86 17.03 -0.27
C GLN A 200 23.91 17.65 -1.18
N ARG A 201 23.98 17.20 -2.44
CA ARG A 201 24.93 17.72 -3.44
C ARG A 201 24.47 19.02 -4.10
N LYS A 202 23.25 19.51 -3.80
CA LYS A 202 22.60 20.66 -4.46
C LYS A 202 22.71 20.57 -5.98
N SER A 203 22.52 19.38 -6.54
CA SER A 203 22.73 19.09 -7.95
C SER A 203 21.49 18.48 -8.59
N LYS A 204 21.34 18.67 -9.90
CA LYS A 204 20.28 18.00 -10.67
C LYS A 204 20.47 16.48 -10.65
N ILE A 205 19.36 15.77 -10.73
CA ILE A 205 19.38 14.31 -10.88
C ILE A 205 19.84 13.96 -12.30
N THR A 206 20.95 13.25 -12.38
CA THR A 206 21.58 12.83 -13.64
C THR A 206 21.79 11.32 -13.66
N THR A 207 22.04 10.76 -14.84
CA THR A 207 22.39 9.33 -14.98
C THR A 207 23.68 8.97 -14.24
N HIS A 208 24.61 9.93 -14.05
CA HIS A 208 25.81 9.76 -13.26
C HIS A 208 25.47 9.58 -11.77
N LEU A 209 24.62 10.44 -11.23
CA LEU A 209 24.15 10.32 -9.83
C LEU A 209 23.48 8.96 -9.56
N ILE A 210 22.65 8.49 -10.52
CA ILE A 210 22.01 7.18 -10.40
C ILE A 210 23.05 6.05 -10.41
N ARG A 211 24.05 6.14 -11.25
CA ARG A 211 25.12 5.14 -11.31
C ARG A 211 25.85 5.02 -9.96
N ASP A 212 26.19 6.15 -9.34
CA ASP A 212 26.85 6.19 -8.02
C ASP A 212 26.04 5.48 -6.92
N ILE A 213 24.70 5.42 -7.07
CA ILE A 213 23.80 4.80 -6.09
C ILE A 213 23.62 3.30 -6.31
N MET A 214 23.68 2.87 -7.58
CA MET A 214 23.37 1.50 -7.99
C MET A 214 24.61 0.62 -8.14
N THR A 215 25.80 1.18 -7.92
CA THR A 215 27.08 0.45 -7.82
C THR A 215 27.33 0.01 -6.40
#